data_f80b8ae6e91a172cbadb6e3b2ca5bf68
#
_entry.id   f80b8ae6e91a172cbadb6e3b2ca5bf68
#
_cell.length_a   1.000
_cell.length_b   1.000
_cell.length_c   1.000
_cell.angle_alpha   90.00
_cell.angle_beta   90.00
_cell.angle_gamma   90.00
#
_symmetry.space_group_name_H-M   'P 1'
#
loop_
_entity.id
_entity.type
_entity.pdbx_description
1 polymer ?
#
loop_
_entity_poly.entity_id
_entity_poly.type
_entity_poly.pdbx_seq_one_letter_code
_entity_poly.pdbx_strand_id
1 'polypeptide(L)'
;MPLNIEATEDSPKVILDDQNQVFLLEGESRPQHAYNFFKPIINWLEEYGKILFWQKEHFGKNRRMTVQFKLNYFNSTSAKFIGDILFILDKLCEDGFEVRVKWYYSKEDIDMK
;
A
#
# COMPACT_ATOMS: atom_id res chain seq x y z
N MET A 1 5.59 3.43 13.56
CA MET A 1 6.63 4.20 12.85
C MET A 1 6.21 4.42 11.40
N PRO A 2 6.11 5.66 10.97
CA PRO A 2 5.73 5.91 9.58
C PRO A 2 6.85 5.56 8.60
N LEU A 3 6.45 5.20 7.41
CA LEU A 3 7.39 4.95 6.32
C LEU A 3 7.14 6.01 5.26
N ASN A 4 8.18 6.76 4.91
CA ASN A 4 8.12 7.80 3.89
C ASN A 4 9.23 7.58 2.88
N ILE A 5 8.84 7.43 1.62
CA ILE A 5 9.79 7.27 0.51
C ILE A 5 9.48 8.35 -0.51
N GLU A 6 10.49 9.14 -0.86
CA GLU A 6 10.30 10.19 -1.87
C GLU A 6 10.23 9.61 -3.26
N ALA A 7 9.42 10.23 -4.11
CA ALA A 7 9.30 9.81 -5.50
C ALA A 7 10.59 10.11 -6.25
N THR A 8 10.92 9.22 -7.20
CA THR A 8 11.99 9.44 -8.14
C THR A 8 11.41 9.36 -9.54
N GLU A 9 12.27 9.45 -10.57
CA GLU A 9 11.80 9.28 -11.94
C GLU A 9 11.21 7.90 -12.18
N ASP A 10 11.71 6.89 -11.45
CA ASP A 10 11.35 5.50 -11.70
C ASP A 10 10.49 4.88 -10.61
N SER A 11 10.38 5.52 -9.45
CA SER A 11 9.66 4.91 -8.35
C SER A 11 8.69 5.89 -7.70
N PRO A 12 7.60 5.39 -7.15
CA PRO A 12 6.55 6.25 -6.62
C PRO A 12 6.90 6.79 -5.24
N LYS A 13 6.19 7.85 -4.87
CA LYS A 13 6.18 8.32 -3.50
C LYS A 13 5.37 7.35 -2.66
N VAL A 14 5.85 7.04 -1.48
CA VAL A 14 5.16 6.14 -0.57
C VAL A 14 5.05 6.79 0.80
N ILE A 15 3.84 6.84 1.32
CA ILE A 15 3.58 7.29 2.68
C ILE A 15 2.74 6.22 3.37
N LEU A 16 3.27 5.67 4.45
CA LEU A 16 2.53 4.74 5.29
C LEU A 16 2.60 5.27 6.72
N ASP A 17 1.55 5.93 7.15
CA ASP A 17 1.53 6.65 8.40
C ASP A 17 0.20 6.41 9.13
N ASP A 18 0.26 5.58 10.18
CA ASP A 18 -0.93 5.23 10.94
C ASP A 18 -1.44 6.40 11.77
N GLN A 19 -0.55 7.21 12.31
CA GLN A 19 -0.96 8.31 13.17
C GLN A 19 -1.78 9.34 12.42
N ASN A 20 -1.39 9.63 11.19
CA ASN A 20 -2.09 10.59 10.34
C ASN A 20 -3.07 9.92 9.40
N GLN A 21 -3.16 8.60 9.44
CA GLN A 21 -4.06 7.80 8.61
C GLN A 21 -3.85 8.09 7.11
N VAL A 22 -2.58 8.12 6.71
CA VAL A 22 -2.23 8.31 5.30
C VAL A 22 -1.52 7.04 4.81
N PHE A 23 -2.09 6.42 3.80
CA PHE A 23 -1.51 5.24 3.16
C PHE A 23 -1.58 5.46 1.66
N LEU A 24 -0.45 5.83 1.07
CA LEU A 24 -0.45 6.36 -0.30
C LEU A 24 0.75 5.86 -1.09
N LEU A 25 0.49 5.43 -2.33
CA LEU A 25 1.52 5.21 -3.35
C LEU A 25 1.15 6.10 -4.54
N GLU A 26 2.07 6.99 -4.93
CA GLU A 26 1.76 8.01 -5.94
C GLU A 26 2.91 8.21 -6.90
N GLY A 27 2.63 8.17 -8.20
CA GLY A 27 3.60 8.45 -9.23
C GLY A 27 3.78 7.31 -10.19
N GLU A 28 5.01 7.12 -10.67
CA GLU A 28 5.33 6.05 -11.61
C GLU A 28 6.07 4.94 -10.91
N SER A 29 5.73 3.70 -11.21
CA SER A 29 6.35 2.55 -10.58
C SER A 29 7.01 1.67 -11.62
N ARG A 30 8.32 1.91 -11.83
CA ARG A 30 9.18 1.05 -12.65
C ARG A 30 10.59 1.06 -12.07
N PRO A 31 10.72 0.73 -10.77
CA PRO A 31 12.03 0.79 -10.13
C PRO A 31 12.96 -0.26 -10.73
N GLN A 32 14.25 0.08 -10.84
CA GLN A 32 15.24 -0.84 -11.40
C GLN A 32 15.39 -2.08 -10.55
N HIS A 33 15.26 -1.92 -9.24
CA HIS A 33 15.37 -3.03 -8.31
C HIS A 33 14.05 -3.14 -7.54
N ALA A 34 13.05 -3.69 -8.21
CA ALA A 34 11.68 -3.72 -7.67
C ALA A 34 11.60 -4.42 -6.31
N TYR A 35 12.29 -5.55 -6.17
CA TYR A 35 12.26 -6.26 -4.89
C TYR A 35 12.77 -5.38 -3.76
N ASN A 36 13.90 -4.71 -3.98
CA ASN A 36 14.49 -3.85 -2.96
C ASN A 36 13.61 -2.65 -2.65
N PHE A 37 12.88 -2.17 -3.66
CA PHE A 37 11.98 -1.04 -3.45
C PHE A 37 10.75 -1.45 -2.66
N PHE A 38 10.12 -2.56 -3.01
CA PHE A 38 8.85 -2.95 -2.41
C PHE A 38 8.99 -3.71 -1.09
N LYS A 39 10.16 -4.31 -0.84
CA LYS A 39 10.35 -5.09 0.38
C LYS A 39 10.06 -4.32 1.67
N PRO A 40 10.59 -3.08 1.85
CA PRO A 40 10.27 -2.35 3.08
C PRO A 40 8.79 -2.00 3.18
N ILE A 41 8.12 -1.79 2.06
CA ILE A 41 6.69 -1.49 2.06
C ILE A 41 5.90 -2.71 2.55
N ILE A 42 6.21 -3.87 1.99
CA ILE A 42 5.54 -5.11 2.34
C ILE A 42 5.83 -5.46 3.80
N ASN A 43 7.09 -5.32 4.23
CA ASN A 43 7.45 -5.59 5.61
C ASN A 43 6.70 -4.67 6.57
N TRP A 44 6.58 -3.40 6.22
CA TRP A 44 5.87 -2.44 7.06
C TRP A 44 4.40 -2.85 7.22
N LEU A 45 3.77 -3.26 6.12
CA LEU A 45 2.37 -3.67 6.16
C LEU A 45 2.17 -4.94 6.97
N GLU A 46 3.10 -5.89 6.87
CA GLU A 46 3.02 -7.11 7.66
C GLU A 46 3.16 -6.84 9.14
N GLU A 47 4.11 -5.98 9.50
CA GLU A 47 4.30 -5.60 10.90
C GLU A 47 3.12 -4.80 11.41
N TYR A 48 2.58 -3.93 10.60
CA TYR A 48 1.40 -3.15 10.96
C TYR A 48 0.20 -4.07 11.22
N GLY A 49 0.06 -5.10 10.38
CA GLY A 49 -1.01 -6.08 10.58
C GLY A 49 -0.92 -6.77 11.93
N LYS A 50 0.30 -7.09 12.36
CA LYS A 50 0.51 -7.70 13.67
C LYS A 50 0.10 -6.75 14.79
N ILE A 51 0.44 -5.48 14.64
CA ILE A 51 0.07 -4.47 15.63
C ILE A 51 -1.44 -4.31 15.70
N LEU A 52 -2.12 -4.27 14.56
CA LEU A 52 -3.57 -4.17 14.52
C LEU A 52 -4.23 -5.37 15.19
N PHE A 53 -3.72 -6.57 14.90
CA PHE A 53 -4.25 -7.78 15.51
C PHE A 53 -4.07 -7.75 17.02
N TRP A 54 -2.89 -7.34 17.49
CA TRP A 54 -2.61 -7.25 18.91
C TRP A 54 -3.54 -6.26 19.59
N GLN A 55 -3.77 -5.10 18.98
CA GLN A 55 -4.66 -4.09 19.55
C GLN A 55 -6.10 -4.60 19.63
N LYS A 56 -6.54 -5.34 18.63
CA LYS A 56 -7.88 -5.90 18.62
C LYS A 56 -8.04 -6.92 19.75
N GLU A 57 -7.04 -7.77 19.93
CA GLU A 57 -7.08 -8.82 20.95
C GLU A 57 -7.06 -8.24 22.37
N HIS A 58 -6.26 -7.21 22.61
CA HIS A 58 -6.03 -6.70 23.95
C HIS A 58 -6.92 -5.53 24.31
N PHE A 59 -7.36 -4.75 23.33
CA PHE A 59 -8.14 -3.54 23.61
C PHE A 59 -9.48 -3.52 22.89
N GLY A 60 -9.77 -4.52 22.08
CA GLY A 60 -11.01 -4.55 21.33
C GLY A 60 -11.12 -3.49 20.26
N LYS A 61 -10.01 -2.84 19.94
CA LYS A 61 -10.03 -1.79 18.92
C LYS A 61 -10.08 -2.37 17.53
N ASN A 62 -10.91 -1.77 16.69
CA ASN A 62 -11.06 -2.17 15.31
C ASN A 62 -10.82 -0.93 14.44
N ARG A 63 -9.68 -0.89 13.77
CA ARG A 63 -9.27 0.29 13.03
C ARG A 63 -9.67 0.19 11.56
N ARG A 64 -9.79 1.37 10.96
CA ARG A 64 -10.01 1.49 9.52
C ARG A 64 -8.71 1.85 8.83
N MET A 65 -8.61 1.45 7.58
CA MET A 65 -7.44 1.75 6.77
C MET A 65 -7.90 1.99 5.35
N THR A 66 -7.50 3.12 4.78
CA THR A 66 -7.77 3.41 3.37
C THR A 66 -6.43 3.59 2.67
N VAL A 67 -6.18 2.73 1.69
CA VAL A 67 -4.93 2.77 0.92
C VAL A 67 -5.23 3.37 -0.44
N GLN A 68 -4.49 4.40 -0.81
CA GLN A 68 -4.68 5.09 -2.08
C GLN A 68 -3.54 4.75 -3.03
N PHE A 69 -3.90 4.28 -4.21
CA PHE A 69 -2.97 4.03 -5.28
C PHE A 69 -3.20 5.09 -6.36
N LYS A 70 -2.31 6.06 -6.43
CA LYS A 70 -2.36 7.13 -7.44
C LYS A 70 -1.20 6.96 -8.40
N LEU A 71 -1.16 5.80 -9.04
CA LEU A 71 -0.06 5.45 -9.92
C LEU A 71 -0.39 5.82 -11.35
N ASN A 72 0.44 6.69 -11.93
CA ASN A 72 0.30 7.08 -13.34
C ASN A 72 0.70 5.92 -14.24
N TYR A 73 1.63 5.10 -13.78
CA TYR A 73 2.14 3.98 -14.55
C TYR A 73 2.76 2.96 -13.59
N PHE A 74 2.66 1.70 -13.92
CA PHE A 74 3.42 0.64 -13.24
C PHE A 74 3.74 -0.45 -14.26
N ASN A 75 4.97 -0.99 -14.19
CA ASN A 75 5.38 -2.06 -15.08
C ASN A 75 4.94 -3.41 -14.50
N SER A 76 5.18 -4.48 -15.27
CA SER A 76 4.70 -5.81 -14.87
C SER A 76 5.38 -6.31 -13.60
N THR A 77 6.65 -5.96 -13.39
CA THR A 77 7.33 -6.34 -12.15
C THR A 77 6.69 -5.66 -10.95
N SER A 78 6.38 -4.36 -11.09
CA SER A 78 5.68 -3.63 -10.04
C SER A 78 4.30 -4.22 -9.79
N ALA A 79 3.61 -4.64 -10.84
CA ALA A 79 2.28 -5.23 -10.72
C ALA A 79 2.30 -6.45 -9.81
N LYS A 80 3.36 -7.25 -9.89
CA LYS A 80 3.50 -8.43 -9.03
C LYS A 80 3.54 -8.03 -7.56
N PHE A 81 4.37 -7.04 -7.22
CA PHE A 81 4.50 -6.60 -5.83
C PHE A 81 3.27 -5.85 -5.34
N ILE A 82 2.63 -5.09 -6.23
CA ILE A 82 1.35 -4.45 -5.89
C ILE A 82 0.31 -5.52 -5.56
N GLY A 83 0.31 -6.63 -6.32
CA GLY A 83 -0.54 -7.77 -6.02
C GLY A 83 -0.27 -8.35 -4.65
N ASP A 84 1.00 -8.44 -4.26
CA ASP A 84 1.37 -8.92 -2.93
C ASP A 84 0.84 -7.98 -1.84
N ILE A 85 0.92 -6.68 -2.07
CA ILE A 85 0.37 -5.69 -1.15
C ILE A 85 -1.14 -5.87 -1.01
N LEU A 86 -1.85 -6.02 -2.13
CA LEU A 86 -3.28 -6.21 -2.12
C LEU A 86 -3.67 -7.49 -1.39
N PHE A 87 -2.86 -8.54 -1.53
CA PHE A 87 -3.09 -9.79 -0.82
C PHE A 87 -3.01 -9.60 0.69
N ILE A 88 -2.01 -8.84 1.16
CA ILE A 88 -1.86 -8.54 2.58
C ILE A 88 -3.08 -7.76 3.08
N LEU A 89 -3.54 -6.78 2.30
CA LEU A 89 -4.70 -5.99 2.67
C LEU A 89 -5.96 -6.85 2.72
N ASP A 90 -6.09 -7.80 1.80
CA ASP A 90 -7.21 -8.72 1.78
C ASP A 90 -7.23 -9.59 3.03
N LYS A 91 -6.06 -10.04 3.47
CA LYS A 91 -5.97 -10.83 4.70
C LYS A 91 -6.41 -10.02 5.91
N LEU A 92 -6.11 -8.74 5.94
CA LEU A 92 -6.57 -7.88 7.02
C LEU A 92 -8.10 -7.80 7.03
N CYS A 93 -8.72 -7.74 5.84
CA CYS A 93 -10.16 -7.77 5.74
C CYS A 93 -10.73 -9.07 6.30
N GLU A 94 -10.09 -10.19 6.00
CA GLU A 94 -10.52 -11.48 6.52
C GLU A 94 -10.43 -11.55 8.04
N ASP A 95 -9.45 -10.83 8.60
CA ASP A 95 -9.29 -10.77 10.05
C ASP A 95 -10.28 -9.82 10.71
N GLY A 96 -11.14 -9.18 9.95
CA GLY A 96 -12.19 -8.34 10.47
C GLY A 96 -11.91 -6.85 10.48
N PHE A 97 -10.79 -6.42 9.92
CA PHE A 97 -10.48 -5.00 9.85
C PHE A 97 -11.14 -4.39 8.61
N GLU A 98 -11.50 -3.12 8.71
CA GLU A 98 -12.10 -2.42 7.60
C GLU A 98 -10.99 -1.79 6.77
N VAL A 99 -10.71 -2.39 5.61
CA VAL A 99 -9.68 -1.91 4.70
C VAL A 99 -10.33 -1.53 3.39
N ARG A 100 -10.06 -0.30 2.95
CA ARG A 100 -10.55 0.19 1.67
C ARG A 100 -9.37 0.48 0.77
N VAL A 101 -9.51 0.13 -0.50
CA VAL A 101 -8.50 0.42 -1.51
C VAL A 101 -9.11 1.37 -2.51
N LYS A 102 -8.49 2.54 -2.68
CA LYS A 102 -8.91 3.51 -3.67
C LYS A 102 -7.86 3.57 -4.76
N TRP A 103 -8.27 3.29 -5.97
CA TRP A 103 -7.39 3.29 -7.12
C TRP A 103 -7.73 4.47 -8.00
N TYR A 104 -6.78 5.38 -8.17
CA TYR A 104 -6.95 6.56 -8.99
C TYR A 104 -6.21 6.39 -10.30
N TYR A 105 -6.82 6.77 -11.39
CA TYR A 105 -6.19 6.73 -12.70
C TYR A 105 -6.70 7.92 -13.51
N SER A 106 -5.89 8.33 -14.50
CA SER A 106 -6.30 9.45 -15.31
C SER A 106 -7.42 9.02 -16.25
N LYS A 107 -8.21 10.00 -16.68
CA LYS A 107 -9.32 9.73 -17.57
C LYS A 107 -8.85 9.11 -18.89
N GLU A 108 -7.64 9.47 -19.30
CA GLU A 108 -7.06 8.93 -20.53
C GLU A 108 -6.74 7.45 -20.41
N ASP A 109 -6.42 6.98 -19.23
CA ASP A 109 -6.04 5.58 -19.03
C ASP A 109 -7.23 4.65 -19.12
N ILE A 110 -8.44 5.17 -18.98
CA ILE A 110 -9.65 4.35 -19.06
C ILE A 110 -9.76 3.67 -20.42
N ASP A 111 -9.39 4.37 -21.47
CA ASP A 111 -9.51 3.87 -22.82
C ASP A 111 -8.44 2.84 -23.16
N MET A 112 -7.47 2.64 -22.31
CA MET A 112 -6.34 1.74 -22.56
C MET A 112 -6.56 0.34 -21.99
N LYS A 113 -7.68 0.10 -21.45
CA LYS A 113 -7.98 -1.20 -20.84
C LYS A 113 -8.27 -2.28 -21.85
#